data_07c73bf550d38cbbd85064dd7e519307
#
_entry.id   07c73bf550d38cbbd85064dd7e519307
#
_cell.length_a   1.000
_cell.length_b   1.000
_cell.length_c   1.000
_cell.angle_alpha   90.00
_cell.angle_beta   90.00
_cell.angle_gamma   90.00
#
_symmetry.space_group_name_H-M   'P 1'
#
loop_
_entity.id
_entity.type
_entity.pdbx_description
1 polymer ?
#
loop_
_entity_poly.entity_id
_entity_poly.type
_entity_poly.pdbx_seq_one_letter_code
_entity_poly.pdbx_strand_id
1 'polypeptide(L)'
;MTKDSSAKRKAGKRKPEKLSFTQDFIPIKNLEHGIIETTDGRYIKILEIEPINFMLRSEEEQYEIICSFASWLKISPVHLQFKSITRKADSDKHIAMLRKEMATEESEQCKKLSEGYIRLIKDVGSREALTRRFFLIFRYEELRRNENSDYGQICSTLLTAEQNARAYFMQCGNNILQPKDPDEATAEILYMFFNRRSCIEEPFHSRVDRIVLDTMAAKNK
;
A
#
# COMPACT_ATOMS: atom_id res chain seq x y z
N MET A 1 15.01 23.60 69.95
CA MET A 1 16.11 23.47 68.95
C MET A 1 15.60 22.60 67.83
N THR A 2 14.99 23.23 66.83
CA THR A 2 14.43 22.59 65.65
C THR A 2 15.34 22.92 64.43
N LYS A 3 15.92 21.88 63.83
CA LYS A 3 16.78 22.01 62.64
C LYS A 3 15.92 21.93 61.40
N ASP A 4 15.81 23.04 60.70
CA ASP A 4 15.29 23.17 59.36
C ASP A 4 16.28 22.54 58.38
N SER A 5 15.86 21.50 57.67
CA SER A 5 16.61 20.94 56.54
C SER A 5 15.92 21.28 55.23
N SER A 6 16.30 22.42 54.65
CA SER A 6 15.85 22.81 53.33
C SER A 6 16.52 21.93 52.27
N ALA A 7 15.76 20.99 51.69
CA ALA A 7 16.19 20.19 50.57
C ALA A 7 16.15 21.04 49.27
N LYS A 8 17.31 21.47 48.79
CA LYS A 8 17.49 22.07 47.47
C LYS A 8 17.12 21.07 46.38
N ARG A 9 15.95 21.22 45.75
CA ARG A 9 15.61 20.53 44.51
C ARG A 9 16.56 20.99 43.38
N LYS A 10 17.44 20.08 42.94
CA LYS A 10 18.25 20.28 41.72
C LYS A 10 17.33 20.33 40.54
N ALA A 11 17.22 21.49 39.90
CA ALA A 11 16.60 21.66 38.62
C ALA A 11 17.36 20.83 37.56
N GLY A 12 16.81 19.72 37.15
CA GLY A 12 17.36 18.92 36.07
C GLY A 12 17.39 19.75 34.78
N LYS A 13 18.58 19.94 34.23
CA LYS A 13 18.74 20.53 32.88
C LYS A 13 17.92 19.68 31.89
N ARG A 14 16.82 20.22 31.39
CA ARG A 14 16.13 19.65 30.23
C ARG A 14 17.13 19.61 29.07
N LYS A 15 17.40 18.39 28.57
CA LYS A 15 18.14 18.24 27.29
C LYS A 15 17.36 19.01 26.22
N PRO A 16 18.04 19.72 25.30
CA PRO A 16 17.36 20.37 24.19
C PRO A 16 16.57 19.31 23.43
N GLU A 17 15.27 19.54 23.24
CA GLU A 17 14.43 18.72 22.35
C GLU A 17 15.10 18.73 20.98
N LYS A 18 15.56 17.53 20.53
CA LYS A 18 15.97 17.35 19.16
C LYS A 18 14.78 17.74 18.29
N LEU A 19 14.97 18.72 17.40
CA LEU A 19 14.03 18.98 16.32
C LEU A 19 13.84 17.67 15.57
N SER A 20 12.69 17.02 15.74
CA SER A 20 12.34 15.80 15.01
C SER A 20 11.88 16.21 13.62
N PHE A 21 12.59 15.76 12.60
CA PHE A 21 12.16 15.93 11.22
C PHE A 21 10.97 14.99 10.96
N THR A 22 10.12 15.36 10.01
CA THR A 22 8.96 14.52 9.61
C THR A 22 9.38 13.08 9.24
N GLN A 23 10.60 12.92 8.75
CA GLN A 23 11.21 11.61 8.44
C GLN A 23 11.40 10.72 9.68
N ASP A 24 11.63 11.31 10.86
CA ASP A 24 11.82 10.57 12.11
C ASP A 24 10.52 9.89 12.60
N PHE A 25 9.36 10.31 12.06
CA PHE A 25 8.05 9.72 12.37
C PHE A 25 7.71 8.52 11.48
N ILE A 26 8.42 8.34 10.37
CA ILE A 26 8.21 7.21 9.47
C ILE A 26 9.14 6.09 9.90
N PRO A 27 8.64 5.00 10.50
CA PRO A 27 9.47 3.94 11.07
C PRO A 27 9.98 2.97 9.98
N ILE A 28 10.38 3.47 8.82
CA ILE A 28 10.92 2.68 7.70
C ILE A 28 12.42 2.92 7.65
N LYS A 29 13.20 1.83 7.70
CA LYS A 29 14.64 1.84 7.62
C LYS A 29 15.13 1.51 6.20
N ASN A 30 14.54 0.47 5.60
CA ASN A 30 14.91 0.00 4.26
C ASN A 30 13.69 -0.60 3.53
N LEU A 31 13.77 -0.65 2.21
CA LEU A 31 12.83 -1.33 1.34
C LEU A 31 13.61 -2.09 0.28
N GLU A 32 13.49 -3.41 0.27
CA GLU A 32 14.21 -4.28 -0.64
C GLU A 32 13.41 -5.55 -0.92
N HIS A 33 13.32 -5.96 -2.18
CA HIS A 33 12.51 -7.11 -2.65
C HIS A 33 11.01 -7.03 -2.26
N GLY A 34 10.47 -5.81 -2.16
CA GLY A 34 9.11 -5.56 -1.69
C GLY A 34 8.90 -5.87 -0.20
N ILE A 35 9.99 -5.96 0.57
CA ILE A 35 9.97 -6.16 2.01
C ILE A 35 10.41 -4.86 2.68
N ILE A 36 9.60 -4.37 3.60
CA ILE A 36 9.84 -3.17 4.38
C ILE A 36 10.56 -3.59 5.66
N GLU A 37 11.76 -3.07 5.89
CA GLU A 37 12.44 -3.14 7.17
C GLU A 37 12.10 -1.90 7.99
N THR A 38 11.60 -2.09 9.21
CA THR A 38 11.26 -1.00 10.11
C THR A 38 12.41 -0.70 11.08
N THR A 39 12.42 0.51 11.64
CA THR A 39 13.46 0.96 12.58
C THR A 39 13.47 0.18 13.89
N ASP A 40 12.38 -0.52 14.23
CA ASP A 40 12.22 -1.36 15.40
C ASP A 40 12.53 -2.85 15.13
N GLY A 41 13.09 -3.19 13.97
CA GLY A 41 13.54 -4.54 13.65
C GLY A 41 12.41 -5.48 13.19
N ARG A 42 11.30 -4.95 12.68
CA ARG A 42 10.23 -5.74 12.08
C ARG A 42 10.36 -5.74 10.57
N TYR A 43 9.93 -6.83 9.96
CA TYR A 43 9.89 -6.96 8.50
C TYR A 43 8.44 -7.13 8.04
N ILE A 44 8.05 -6.37 7.04
CA ILE A 44 6.67 -6.31 6.57
C ILE A 44 6.62 -6.54 5.07
N LYS A 45 5.72 -7.42 4.64
CA LYS A 45 5.38 -7.63 3.23
C LYS A 45 3.93 -7.27 3.01
N ILE A 46 3.66 -6.47 1.96
CA ILE A 46 2.32 -6.04 1.58
C ILE A 46 1.98 -6.64 0.23
N LEU A 47 0.85 -7.33 0.15
CA LEU A 47 0.32 -7.89 -1.08
C LEU A 47 -1.02 -7.26 -1.39
N GLU A 48 -1.24 -6.85 -2.63
CA GLU A 48 -2.54 -6.35 -3.08
C GLU A 48 -3.36 -7.47 -3.68
N ILE A 49 -4.64 -7.52 -3.30
CA ILE A 49 -5.59 -8.51 -3.77
C ILE A 49 -6.52 -7.87 -4.78
N GLU A 50 -6.72 -8.54 -5.91
CA GLU A 50 -7.80 -8.24 -6.84
C GLU A 50 -9.07 -8.97 -6.36
N PRO A 51 -10.11 -8.24 -5.90
CA PRO A 51 -11.29 -8.85 -5.32
C PRO A 51 -12.20 -9.44 -6.41
N ILE A 52 -12.91 -10.51 -6.04
CA ILE A 52 -14.01 -11.04 -6.84
C ILE A 52 -15.35 -10.59 -6.28
N ASN A 53 -16.40 -10.63 -7.09
CA ASN A 53 -17.76 -10.45 -6.60
C ASN A 53 -18.29 -11.80 -6.10
N PHE A 54 -18.12 -12.06 -4.80
CA PHE A 54 -18.54 -13.29 -4.13
C PHE A 54 -20.04 -13.55 -4.25
N MET A 55 -20.88 -12.52 -4.21
CA MET A 55 -22.35 -12.65 -4.25
C MET A 55 -22.89 -13.06 -5.62
N LEU A 56 -22.08 -12.94 -6.69
CA LEU A 56 -22.45 -13.40 -8.04
C LEU A 56 -22.02 -14.84 -8.32
N ARG A 57 -21.43 -15.52 -7.34
CA ARG A 57 -21.04 -16.93 -7.45
C ARG A 57 -22.17 -17.85 -7.06
N SER A 58 -22.19 -19.07 -7.59
CA SER A 58 -23.11 -20.12 -7.16
C SER A 58 -22.86 -20.50 -5.68
N GLU A 59 -23.84 -21.11 -5.03
CA GLU A 59 -23.69 -21.55 -3.64
C GLU A 59 -22.54 -22.55 -3.47
N GLU A 60 -22.31 -23.43 -4.45
CA GLU A 60 -21.22 -24.40 -4.45
C GLU A 60 -19.86 -23.68 -4.55
N GLU A 61 -19.71 -22.74 -5.48
CA GLU A 61 -18.50 -21.92 -5.60
C GLU A 61 -18.24 -21.09 -4.33
N GLN A 62 -19.29 -20.51 -3.74
CA GLN A 62 -19.16 -19.74 -2.50
C GLN A 62 -18.66 -20.65 -1.36
N TYR A 63 -19.16 -21.86 -1.26
CA TYR A 63 -18.70 -22.82 -0.25
C TYR A 63 -17.24 -23.22 -0.48
N GLU A 64 -16.82 -23.50 -1.71
CA GLU A 64 -15.44 -23.82 -2.06
C GLU A 64 -14.48 -22.67 -1.71
N ILE A 65 -14.87 -21.42 -2.02
CA ILE A 65 -14.12 -20.22 -1.67
C ILE A 65 -13.93 -20.11 -0.16
N ILE A 66 -15.00 -20.32 0.62
CA ILE A 66 -14.95 -20.27 2.09
C ILE A 66 -14.02 -21.36 2.64
N CYS A 67 -14.13 -22.59 2.13
CA CYS A 67 -13.29 -23.71 2.56
C CYS A 67 -11.81 -23.48 2.24
N SER A 68 -11.50 -22.99 1.05
CA SER A 68 -10.15 -22.66 0.62
C SER A 68 -9.54 -21.53 1.48
N PHE A 69 -10.32 -20.48 1.72
CA PHE A 69 -9.89 -19.38 2.58
C PHE A 69 -9.66 -19.82 4.04
N ALA A 70 -10.56 -20.63 4.60
CA ALA A 70 -10.42 -21.20 5.94
C ALA A 70 -9.18 -22.12 6.04
N SER A 71 -8.88 -22.87 4.99
CA SER A 71 -7.69 -23.72 4.93
C SER A 71 -6.40 -22.90 4.89
N TRP A 72 -6.40 -21.82 4.10
CA TRP A 72 -5.28 -20.89 4.08
C TRP A 72 -5.05 -20.21 5.44
N LEU A 73 -6.10 -19.79 6.13
CA LEU A 73 -5.98 -19.15 7.45
C LEU A 73 -5.28 -20.06 8.49
N LYS A 74 -5.36 -21.39 8.36
CA LYS A 74 -4.68 -22.33 9.28
C LYS A 74 -3.16 -22.32 9.10
N ILE A 75 -2.67 -21.98 7.91
CA ILE A 75 -1.24 -21.97 7.57
C ILE A 75 -0.70 -20.54 7.39
N SER A 76 -1.56 -19.54 7.53
CA SER A 76 -1.16 -18.15 7.39
C SER A 76 -0.21 -17.72 8.53
N PRO A 77 0.65 -16.71 8.29
CA PRO A 77 1.50 -16.16 9.33
C PRO A 77 0.69 -15.66 10.54
N VAL A 78 1.25 -15.83 11.75
CA VAL A 78 0.61 -15.41 13.00
C VAL A 78 0.27 -13.92 13.00
N HIS A 79 1.13 -13.10 12.39
CA HIS A 79 0.96 -11.66 12.30
C HIS A 79 0.42 -11.25 10.92
N LEU A 80 -0.80 -11.70 10.63
CA LEU A 80 -1.54 -11.35 9.43
C LEU A 80 -2.48 -10.16 9.71
N GLN A 81 -2.52 -9.20 8.79
CA GLN A 81 -3.47 -8.10 8.82
C GLN A 81 -4.16 -7.96 7.45
N PHE A 82 -5.44 -7.62 7.48
CA PHE A 82 -6.21 -7.23 6.31
C PHE A 82 -6.41 -5.71 6.33
N LYS A 83 -6.10 -5.06 5.22
CA LYS A 83 -6.31 -3.62 5.06
C LYS A 83 -7.19 -3.36 3.84
N SER A 84 -8.24 -2.58 4.04
CA SER A 84 -9.06 -2.06 2.93
C SER A 84 -8.95 -0.54 2.90
N ILE A 85 -8.75 0.01 1.70
CA ILE A 85 -8.74 1.45 1.47
C ILE A 85 -9.75 1.78 0.39
N THR A 86 -10.64 2.70 0.72
CA THR A 86 -11.57 3.28 -0.22
C THR A 86 -11.00 4.59 -0.74
N ARG A 87 -10.96 4.75 -2.06
CA ARG A 87 -10.57 6.00 -2.74
C ARG A 87 -11.57 6.32 -3.84
N LYS A 88 -11.54 7.55 -4.33
CA LYS A 88 -12.25 7.87 -5.57
C LYS A 88 -11.67 7.06 -6.72
N ALA A 89 -12.54 6.57 -7.60
CA ALA A 89 -12.10 5.84 -8.79
C ALA A 89 -11.30 6.81 -9.68
N ASP A 90 -10.16 6.32 -10.16
CA ASP A 90 -9.36 7.02 -11.16
C ASP A 90 -9.94 6.72 -12.54
N SER A 91 -10.79 7.63 -13.03
CA SER A 91 -11.37 7.51 -14.37
C SER A 91 -10.48 8.12 -15.46
N ASP A 92 -9.39 8.81 -15.12
CA ASP A 92 -8.58 9.56 -16.07
C ASP A 92 -7.85 8.63 -17.06
N LYS A 93 -7.38 7.46 -16.59
CA LYS A 93 -6.78 6.43 -17.46
C LYS A 93 -7.79 5.92 -18.49
N HIS A 94 -9.01 5.63 -18.04
CA HIS A 94 -10.07 5.17 -18.94
C HIS A 94 -10.49 6.24 -19.95
N ILE A 95 -10.62 7.49 -19.52
CA ILE A 95 -10.89 8.64 -20.39
C ILE A 95 -9.77 8.85 -21.41
N ALA A 96 -8.50 8.69 -20.99
CA ALA A 96 -7.35 8.79 -21.89
C ALA A 96 -7.38 7.69 -22.96
N MET A 97 -7.74 6.45 -22.60
CA MET A 97 -7.90 5.34 -23.53
C MET A 97 -9.03 5.62 -24.55
N LEU A 98 -10.21 6.03 -24.06
CA LEU A 98 -11.33 6.40 -24.92
C LEU A 98 -10.99 7.53 -25.90
N ARG A 99 -10.24 8.54 -25.47
CA ARG A 99 -9.79 9.63 -26.34
C ARG A 99 -8.83 9.13 -27.43
N LYS A 100 -7.96 8.17 -27.09
CA LYS A 100 -7.05 7.57 -28.07
C LYS A 100 -7.82 6.76 -29.12
N GLU A 101 -8.81 5.99 -28.71
CA GLU A 101 -9.68 5.22 -29.60
C GLU A 101 -10.52 6.17 -30.47
N MET A 102 -11.08 7.23 -29.89
CA MET A 102 -11.86 8.24 -30.62
C MET A 102 -11.03 8.98 -31.69
N ALA A 103 -9.73 9.13 -31.49
CA ALA A 103 -8.84 9.76 -32.48
C ALA A 103 -8.66 8.91 -33.75
N THR A 104 -8.81 7.60 -33.65
CA THR A 104 -8.72 6.65 -34.76
C THR A 104 -10.08 6.30 -35.37
N GLU A 105 -11.18 6.73 -34.77
CA GLU A 105 -12.54 6.46 -35.22
C GLU A 105 -12.88 7.33 -36.43
N GLU A 106 -13.49 6.76 -37.47
CA GLU A 106 -13.89 7.47 -38.67
C GLU A 106 -15.33 8.02 -38.61
N SER A 107 -16.20 7.34 -37.85
CA SER A 107 -17.62 7.70 -37.78
C SER A 107 -17.85 8.89 -36.83
N GLU A 108 -18.39 9.98 -37.35
CA GLU A 108 -18.78 11.16 -36.60
C GLU A 108 -19.88 10.88 -35.55
N GLN A 109 -20.73 9.89 -35.80
CA GLN A 109 -21.76 9.48 -34.84
C GLN A 109 -21.14 8.77 -33.63
N CYS A 110 -20.15 7.88 -33.88
CA CYS A 110 -19.42 7.20 -32.83
C CYS A 110 -18.59 8.20 -31.98
N LYS A 111 -17.97 9.20 -32.61
CA LYS A 111 -17.27 10.27 -31.89
C LYS A 111 -18.18 11.03 -30.95
N LYS A 112 -19.37 11.45 -31.41
CA LYS A 112 -20.36 12.14 -30.57
C LYS A 112 -20.85 11.30 -29.40
N LEU A 113 -21.06 9.98 -29.64
CA LEU A 113 -21.43 9.05 -28.57
C LEU A 113 -20.33 8.93 -27.54
N SER A 114 -19.07 8.77 -27.96
CA SER A 114 -17.89 8.70 -27.09
C SER A 114 -17.68 9.97 -26.29
N GLU A 115 -17.92 11.15 -26.87
CA GLU A 115 -17.89 12.42 -26.12
C GLU A 115 -18.98 12.47 -25.05
N GLY A 116 -20.20 12.05 -25.38
CA GLY A 116 -21.30 11.95 -24.42
C GLY A 116 -20.96 11.01 -23.26
N TYR A 117 -20.35 9.87 -23.56
CA TYR A 117 -19.89 8.89 -22.59
C TYR A 117 -18.77 9.45 -21.68
N ILE A 118 -17.78 10.14 -22.25
CA ILE A 118 -16.72 10.81 -21.48
C ILE A 118 -17.30 11.86 -20.52
N ARG A 119 -18.31 12.63 -20.98
CA ARG A 119 -18.99 13.58 -20.07
C ARG A 119 -19.69 12.86 -18.93
N LEU A 120 -20.41 11.79 -19.22
CA LEU A 120 -21.09 10.98 -18.20
C LEU A 120 -20.08 10.42 -17.19
N ILE A 121 -18.95 9.85 -17.62
CA ILE A 121 -17.90 9.33 -16.74
C ILE A 121 -17.36 10.43 -15.83
N LYS A 122 -17.12 11.62 -16.36
CA LYS A 122 -16.65 12.76 -15.56
C LYS A 122 -17.66 13.18 -14.49
N ASP A 123 -18.93 13.26 -14.85
CA ASP A 123 -20.00 13.67 -13.94
C ASP A 123 -20.23 12.64 -12.83
N VAL A 124 -20.31 11.35 -13.18
CA VAL A 124 -20.49 10.26 -12.22
C VAL A 124 -19.20 10.03 -11.41
N GLY A 125 -18.04 9.98 -12.08
CA GLY A 125 -16.75 9.74 -11.44
C GLY A 125 -16.34 10.83 -10.46
N SER A 126 -16.74 12.09 -10.71
CA SER A 126 -16.44 13.18 -9.79
C SER A 126 -17.23 13.12 -8.48
N ARG A 127 -18.41 12.51 -8.48
CA ARG A 127 -19.35 12.55 -7.36
C ARG A 127 -19.37 11.28 -6.52
N GLU A 128 -19.39 10.09 -7.12
CA GLU A 128 -19.79 8.86 -6.40
C GLU A 128 -18.94 7.62 -6.68
N ALA A 129 -18.09 7.61 -7.70
CA ALA A 129 -17.33 6.43 -8.02
C ALA A 129 -16.22 6.16 -6.98
N LEU A 130 -16.47 5.19 -6.10
CA LEU A 130 -15.52 4.74 -5.09
C LEU A 130 -14.93 3.37 -5.48
N THR A 131 -13.62 3.27 -5.44
CA THR A 131 -12.89 2.02 -5.62
C THR A 131 -12.30 1.58 -4.29
N ARG A 132 -12.38 0.30 -3.98
CA ARG A 132 -11.72 -0.31 -2.82
C ARG A 132 -10.53 -1.13 -3.29
N ARG A 133 -9.38 -0.90 -2.65
CA ARG A 133 -8.20 -1.75 -2.78
C ARG A 133 -8.05 -2.56 -1.50
N PHE A 134 -7.65 -3.82 -1.64
CA PHE A 134 -7.53 -4.76 -0.53
C PHE A 134 -6.10 -5.25 -0.43
N PHE A 135 -5.58 -5.31 0.78
CA PHE A 135 -4.20 -5.67 1.05
C PHE A 135 -4.12 -6.74 2.13
N LEU A 136 -3.23 -7.70 1.90
CA LEU A 136 -2.71 -8.59 2.92
C LEU A 136 -1.38 -8.03 3.41
N ILE A 137 -1.20 -7.97 4.70
CA ILE A 137 0.03 -7.49 5.32
C ILE A 137 0.57 -8.59 6.22
N PHE A 138 1.74 -9.10 5.87
CA PHE A 138 2.48 -10.07 6.67
C PHE A 138 3.55 -9.33 7.45
N ARG A 139 3.63 -9.62 8.75
CA ARG A 139 4.67 -9.10 9.60
C ARG A 139 5.51 -10.25 10.13
N TYR A 140 6.79 -10.18 9.93
CA TYR A 140 7.79 -11.01 10.60
C TYR A 140 8.35 -10.22 11.78
N GLU A 141 8.40 -10.85 12.94
CA GLU A 141 8.97 -10.28 14.17
C GLU A 141 9.89 -11.34 14.77
N GLU A 142 11.11 -10.96 15.08
CA GLU A 142 12.02 -11.86 15.78
C GLU A 142 11.50 -12.12 17.20
N LEU A 143 11.20 -13.40 17.47
CA LEU A 143 10.64 -13.81 18.77
C LEU A 143 11.67 -13.72 19.90
N ARG A 144 12.97 -13.68 19.60
CA ARG A 144 14.05 -13.56 20.58
C ARG A 144 15.09 -12.55 20.10
N ARG A 145 15.34 -11.56 20.91
CA ARG A 145 16.33 -10.49 20.70
C ARG A 145 17.79 -10.98 20.50
N ASN A 146 18.06 -12.27 20.70
CA ASN A 146 19.39 -12.89 20.65
C ASN A 146 19.61 -13.84 19.45
N GLU A 147 18.60 -14.10 18.65
CA GLU A 147 18.75 -14.86 17.42
C GLU A 147 18.81 -13.82 16.31
N ASN A 148 20.05 -13.52 15.83
CA ASN A 148 20.24 -12.80 14.58
C ASN A 148 19.73 -13.72 13.47
N SER A 149 18.40 -13.67 13.19
CA SER A 149 17.87 -14.34 12.02
C SER A 149 18.55 -13.71 10.81
N ASP A 150 19.20 -14.53 10.00
CA ASP A 150 19.80 -14.05 8.76
C ASP A 150 18.70 -13.43 7.89
N TYR A 151 18.97 -12.26 7.32
CA TYR A 151 18.05 -11.58 6.42
C TYR A 151 17.51 -12.51 5.32
N GLY A 152 18.35 -13.44 4.84
CA GLY A 152 17.96 -14.48 3.89
C GLY A 152 16.83 -15.40 4.41
N GLN A 153 16.86 -15.76 5.70
CA GLN A 153 15.81 -16.56 6.34
C GLN A 153 14.50 -15.77 6.44
N ILE A 154 14.57 -14.48 6.81
CA ILE A 154 13.41 -13.60 6.91
C ILE A 154 12.74 -13.46 5.54
N CYS A 155 13.53 -13.18 4.50
CA CYS A 155 13.06 -13.11 3.13
C CYS A 155 12.41 -14.41 2.68
N SER A 156 13.05 -15.57 2.91
CA SER A 156 12.51 -16.86 2.52
C SER A 156 11.19 -17.18 3.22
N THR A 157 11.04 -16.82 4.49
CA THR A 157 9.81 -17.01 5.26
C THR A 157 8.66 -16.15 4.71
N LEU A 158 8.91 -14.86 4.44
CA LEU A 158 7.91 -13.96 3.89
C LEU A 158 7.52 -14.31 2.45
N LEU A 159 8.49 -14.73 1.62
CA LEU A 159 8.24 -15.20 0.26
C LEU A 159 7.43 -16.49 0.24
N THR A 160 7.71 -17.43 1.16
CA THR A 160 6.92 -18.67 1.31
C THR A 160 5.49 -18.32 1.72
N ALA A 161 5.30 -17.40 2.65
CA ALA A 161 3.97 -16.93 3.04
C ALA A 161 3.20 -16.29 1.86
N GLU A 162 3.90 -15.49 1.03
CA GLU A 162 3.34 -14.94 -0.21
C GLU A 162 2.94 -16.03 -1.19
N GLN A 163 3.80 -17.01 -1.46
CA GLN A 163 3.52 -18.11 -2.39
C GLN A 163 2.31 -18.94 -1.94
N ASN A 164 2.24 -19.25 -0.65
CA ASN A 164 1.09 -19.95 -0.07
C ASN A 164 -0.20 -19.12 -0.23
N ALA A 165 -0.15 -17.82 0.08
CA ALA A 165 -1.29 -16.95 -0.12
C ALA A 165 -1.74 -16.94 -1.60
N ARG A 166 -0.81 -16.80 -2.55
CA ARG A 166 -1.13 -16.82 -3.99
C ARG A 166 -1.82 -18.11 -4.41
N ALA A 167 -1.30 -19.26 -4.00
CA ALA A 167 -1.84 -20.56 -4.36
C ALA A 167 -3.30 -20.71 -3.88
N TYR A 168 -3.57 -20.39 -2.62
CA TYR A 168 -4.92 -20.52 -2.05
C TYR A 168 -5.89 -19.46 -2.56
N PHE A 169 -5.45 -18.22 -2.74
CA PHE A 169 -6.30 -17.15 -3.28
C PHE A 169 -6.68 -17.44 -4.74
N MET A 170 -5.78 -18.01 -5.52
CA MET A 170 -6.10 -18.43 -6.89
C MET A 170 -7.17 -19.52 -6.91
N GLN A 171 -7.17 -20.47 -5.96
CA GLN A 171 -8.24 -21.47 -5.80
C GLN A 171 -9.59 -20.81 -5.43
N CYS A 172 -9.55 -19.69 -4.71
CA CYS A 172 -10.73 -18.89 -4.41
C CYS A 172 -11.19 -18.01 -5.58
N GLY A 173 -10.51 -18.05 -6.72
CA GLY A 173 -10.78 -17.16 -7.86
C GLY A 173 -10.32 -15.72 -7.66
N ASN A 174 -9.64 -15.40 -6.56
CA ASN A 174 -8.99 -14.10 -6.33
C ASN A 174 -7.56 -14.14 -6.86
N ASN A 175 -7.09 -13.01 -7.39
CA ASN A 175 -5.70 -12.85 -7.75
C ASN A 175 -4.97 -11.97 -6.72
N ILE A 176 -3.71 -12.32 -6.45
CA ILE A 176 -2.78 -11.42 -5.78
C ILE A 176 -1.94 -10.78 -6.88
N LEU A 177 -1.99 -9.45 -6.98
CA LEU A 177 -1.27 -8.71 -8.01
C LEU A 177 0.23 -8.95 -7.90
N GLN A 178 0.86 -9.18 -9.07
CA GLN A 178 2.30 -9.40 -9.16
C GLN A 178 2.92 -8.23 -9.93
N PRO A 179 3.50 -7.24 -9.22
CA PRO A 179 4.15 -6.11 -9.85
C PRO A 179 5.44 -6.54 -10.54
N LYS A 180 5.82 -5.82 -11.60
CA LYS A 180 7.12 -6.02 -12.29
C LYS A 180 8.28 -5.63 -11.37
N ASP A 181 8.12 -4.53 -10.66
CA ASP A 181 9.05 -4.05 -9.63
C ASP A 181 8.34 -4.07 -8.28
N PRO A 182 8.70 -5.01 -7.38
CA PRO A 182 8.11 -5.12 -6.06
C PRO A 182 8.40 -3.93 -5.14
N ASP A 183 9.57 -3.29 -5.31
CA ASP A 183 9.98 -2.17 -4.45
C ASP A 183 9.22 -0.92 -4.82
N GLU A 184 9.10 -0.62 -6.12
CA GLU A 184 8.31 0.49 -6.64
C GLU A 184 6.83 0.35 -6.25
N ALA A 185 6.24 -0.83 -6.42
CA ALA A 185 4.85 -1.09 -6.06
C ALA A 185 4.61 -0.93 -4.56
N THR A 186 5.54 -1.41 -3.73
CA THR A 186 5.44 -1.25 -2.28
C THR A 186 5.58 0.21 -1.87
N ALA A 187 6.48 0.97 -2.51
CA ALA A 187 6.62 2.41 -2.29
C ALA A 187 5.35 3.18 -2.68
N GLU A 188 4.70 2.82 -3.80
CA GLU A 188 3.40 3.40 -4.20
C GLU A 188 2.31 3.12 -3.14
N ILE A 189 2.24 1.89 -2.63
CA ILE A 189 1.28 1.51 -1.59
C ILE A 189 1.55 2.31 -0.31
N LEU A 190 2.80 2.43 0.11
CA LEU A 190 3.18 3.24 1.27
C LEU A 190 2.83 4.71 1.08
N TYR A 191 3.13 5.27 -0.10
CA TYR A 191 2.74 6.64 -0.43
C TYR A 191 1.24 6.85 -0.29
N MET A 192 0.43 5.92 -0.78
CA MET A 192 -1.02 5.95 -0.65
C MET A 192 -1.49 5.84 0.81
N PHE A 193 -0.81 5.04 1.65
CA PHE A 193 -1.16 4.88 3.06
C PHE A 193 -0.88 6.15 3.87
N PHE A 194 0.24 6.80 3.61
CA PHE A 194 0.67 8.00 4.33
C PHE A 194 0.02 9.27 3.77
N ASN A 195 -0.28 9.33 2.47
CA ASN A 195 -0.77 10.53 1.80
C ASN A 195 -2.18 10.35 1.23
N ARG A 196 -3.10 9.89 2.05
CA ARG A 196 -4.46 9.47 1.64
C ARG A 196 -5.25 10.51 0.83
N ARG A 197 -5.03 11.81 1.06
CA ARG A 197 -5.67 12.90 0.30
C ARG A 197 -4.88 13.24 -0.94
N SER A 198 -3.60 13.51 -0.78
CA SER A 198 -2.73 13.99 -1.86
C SER A 198 -2.49 12.96 -2.96
N CYS A 199 -2.54 11.65 -2.66
CA CYS A 199 -2.35 10.61 -3.67
C CYS A 199 -3.48 10.55 -4.74
N ILE A 200 -4.60 11.23 -4.50
CA ILE A 200 -5.69 11.37 -5.48
C ILE A 200 -5.38 12.48 -6.47
N GLU A 201 -4.84 13.59 -5.97
CA GLU A 201 -4.52 14.78 -6.76
C GLU A 201 -3.19 14.63 -7.52
N GLU A 202 -2.22 14.00 -6.87
CA GLU A 202 -0.88 13.79 -7.41
C GLU A 202 -0.49 12.30 -7.28
N PRO A 203 -0.52 11.53 -8.37
CA PRO A 203 -0.08 10.13 -8.39
C PRO A 203 1.40 9.99 -8.00
N PHE A 204 1.78 8.82 -7.46
CA PHE A 204 3.13 8.53 -6.97
C PHE A 204 4.23 8.86 -7.99
N HIS A 205 4.11 8.40 -9.23
CA HIS A 205 5.10 8.64 -10.28
C HIS A 205 5.29 10.13 -10.58
N SER A 206 4.19 10.89 -10.73
CA SER A 206 4.28 12.33 -10.97
C SER A 206 4.98 13.08 -9.84
N ARG A 207 4.79 12.61 -8.61
CA ARG A 207 5.47 13.20 -7.45
C ARG A 207 6.95 12.87 -7.42
N VAL A 208 7.32 11.63 -7.73
CA VAL A 208 8.73 11.21 -7.83
C VAL A 208 9.44 12.01 -8.90
N ASP A 209 8.87 12.10 -10.11
CA ASP A 209 9.44 12.87 -11.22
C ASP A 209 9.67 14.33 -10.84
N ARG A 210 8.72 14.96 -10.16
CA ARG A 210 8.87 16.34 -9.67
C ARG A 210 10.02 16.48 -8.67
N ILE A 211 10.12 15.56 -7.69
CA ILE A 211 11.19 15.60 -6.69
C ILE A 211 12.56 15.43 -7.37
N VAL A 212 12.67 14.53 -8.34
CA VAL A 212 13.90 14.31 -9.11
C VAL A 212 14.30 15.56 -9.87
N LEU A 213 13.35 16.20 -10.57
CA LEU A 213 13.60 17.46 -11.31
C LEU A 213 14.03 18.58 -10.37
N ASP A 214 13.37 18.77 -9.23
CA ASP A 214 13.72 19.80 -8.25
C ASP A 214 15.12 19.56 -7.66
N THR A 215 15.48 18.29 -7.42
CA THR A 215 16.81 17.91 -6.90
C THR A 215 17.91 18.18 -7.93
N MET A 216 17.65 17.89 -9.21
CA MET A 216 18.59 18.19 -10.30
C MET A 216 18.77 19.69 -10.51
N ALA A 217 17.69 20.47 -10.44
CA ALA A 217 17.74 21.93 -10.53
C ALA A 217 18.51 22.57 -9.37
N ALA A 218 18.41 21.99 -8.17
CA ALA A 218 19.15 22.48 -7.00
C ALA A 218 20.66 22.19 -7.05
N LYS A 219 21.08 21.10 -7.73
CA LYS A 219 22.51 20.76 -7.92
C LYS A 219 23.19 21.61 -8.99
N ASN A 220 22.43 22.26 -9.88
CA ASN A 220 22.93 23.07 -10.96
C ASN A 220 22.99 24.60 -10.60
N LYS A 221 22.66 24.95 -9.36
CA LYS A 221 22.85 26.30 -8.77
C LYS A 221 24.02 26.31 -7.80
#